data_5185628a838b10ec2f1ca7b0a8f0f4b4
#
_entry.id   5185628a838b10ec2f1ca7b0a8f0f4b4
#
_cell.length_a   1.000
_cell.length_b   1.000
_cell.length_c   1.000
_cell.angle_alpha   90.00
_cell.angle_beta   90.00
_cell.angle_gamma   90.00
#
_symmetry.space_group_name_H-M   'P 1'
#
loop_
_entity.id
_entity.type
_entity.pdbx_description
1 polymer ?
#
loop_
_entity_poly.entity_id
_entity_poly.type
_entity_poly.pdbx_seq_one_letter_code
_entity_poly.pdbx_strand_id
1 'polypeptide(L)'
;CDAFCDVGAFDAEQTRRILGAARELGMGVRLHANEFARVGAAQVAAEMGAVSADHLLVMEPEDIDALKQAGTIAVLLPGTPLGLGLGHYAPARALIEAGVPVALATDCNPGTCPSENLALMISLACSQMKMTPAEAIVAATINSAHSLNRGHLVGSLEPGKLADIVLWDAPNHKHLAYHFGVNLAEMVFVGGKKLNRRYTDTQV
;
A
#
# COMPACT_ATOMS: atom_id res chain seq x y z
N CYS A 1 7.60 -9.32 10.72
CA CYS A 1 7.71 -8.32 11.78
C CYS A 1 7.59 -6.93 11.20
N ASP A 2 6.85 -6.07 11.86
CA ASP A 2 6.65 -4.66 11.49
C ASP A 2 7.03 -3.76 12.66
N ALA A 3 7.63 -2.61 12.37
CA ALA A 3 7.99 -1.60 13.38
C ALA A 3 7.56 -0.21 12.89
N PHE A 4 7.12 0.64 13.82
CA PHE A 4 6.78 2.01 13.51
C PHE A 4 7.97 2.93 13.83
N CYS A 5 8.66 3.37 12.79
CA CYS A 5 9.85 4.22 12.89
C CYS A 5 9.49 5.67 12.55
N ASP A 6 9.11 6.44 13.56
CA ASP A 6 8.72 7.84 13.40
C ASP A 6 8.79 8.60 14.73
N VAL A 7 8.52 9.90 14.69
CA VAL A 7 8.44 10.74 15.89
C VAL A 7 7.33 10.24 16.81
N GLY A 8 7.66 10.04 18.10
CA GLY A 8 6.71 9.54 19.09
C GLY A 8 6.54 8.01 19.11
N ALA A 9 7.26 7.29 18.24
CA ALA A 9 7.30 5.84 18.18
C ALA A 9 8.75 5.34 18.38
N PHE A 10 9.23 4.39 17.58
CA PHE A 10 10.62 3.93 17.65
C PHE A 10 11.54 4.82 16.80
N ASP A 11 12.75 5.09 17.32
CA ASP A 11 13.81 5.70 16.53
C ASP A 11 14.49 4.67 15.59
N ALA A 12 15.41 5.16 14.75
CA ALA A 12 16.10 4.33 13.78
C ALA A 12 16.97 3.23 14.43
N GLU A 13 17.58 3.49 15.58
CA GLU A 13 18.42 2.50 16.30
C GLU A 13 17.56 1.40 16.93
N GLN A 14 16.49 1.79 17.61
CA GLN A 14 15.52 0.87 18.19
C GLN A 14 14.89 -0.01 17.09
N THR A 15 14.53 0.59 15.96
CA THR A 15 13.96 -0.11 14.82
C THR A 15 14.94 -1.15 14.24
N ARG A 16 16.24 -0.79 14.07
CA ARG A 16 17.27 -1.76 13.65
C ARG A 16 17.37 -2.95 14.60
N ARG A 17 17.31 -2.70 15.90
CA ARG A 17 17.37 -3.78 16.91
C ARG A 17 16.16 -4.70 16.84
N ILE A 18 14.95 -4.13 16.70
CA ILE A 18 13.70 -4.90 16.58
C ILE A 18 13.72 -5.76 15.33
N LEU A 19 13.99 -5.15 14.17
CA LEU A 19 14.00 -5.85 12.89
C LEU A 19 15.17 -6.84 12.77
N GLY A 20 16.32 -6.53 13.40
CA GLY A 20 17.46 -7.44 13.48
C GLY A 20 17.11 -8.71 14.24
N ALA A 21 16.52 -8.59 15.43
CA ALA A 21 16.05 -9.74 16.20
C ALA A 21 15.00 -10.57 15.44
N ALA A 22 14.09 -9.91 14.73
CA ALA A 22 13.09 -10.59 13.90
C ALA A 22 13.76 -11.42 12.77
N ARG A 23 14.79 -10.88 12.12
CA ARG A 23 15.55 -11.58 11.07
C ARG A 23 16.31 -12.79 11.61
N GLU A 24 16.90 -12.68 12.81
CA GLU A 24 17.54 -13.82 13.47
C GLU A 24 16.56 -14.97 13.74
N LEU A 25 15.28 -14.65 13.94
CA LEU A 25 14.19 -15.62 14.08
C LEU A 25 13.61 -16.09 12.72
N GLY A 26 14.20 -15.69 11.59
CA GLY A 26 13.76 -16.07 10.25
C GLY A 26 12.51 -15.34 9.77
N MET A 27 12.10 -14.24 10.40
CA MET A 27 10.95 -13.44 9.96
C MET A 27 11.32 -12.51 8.81
N GLY A 28 10.40 -12.30 7.86
CA GLY A 28 10.44 -11.15 6.96
C GLY A 28 10.18 -9.86 7.74
N VAL A 29 10.74 -8.75 7.28
CA VAL A 29 10.61 -7.45 7.96
C VAL A 29 10.02 -6.38 7.06
N ARG A 30 9.29 -5.46 7.66
CA ARG A 30 8.72 -4.26 7.06
C ARG A 30 8.63 -3.16 8.12
N LEU A 31 8.33 -1.93 7.72
CA LEU A 31 8.15 -0.86 8.71
C LEU A 31 7.27 0.28 8.20
N HIS A 32 6.54 0.93 9.11
CA HIS A 32 5.98 2.26 8.91
C HIS A 32 7.13 3.26 8.93
N ALA A 33 7.25 4.05 7.88
CA ALA A 33 8.42 4.87 7.62
C ALA A 33 8.05 6.28 7.16
N ASN A 34 8.65 7.29 7.81
CA ASN A 34 8.55 8.68 7.38
C ASN A 34 7.09 9.14 7.16
N GLU A 35 6.18 8.76 8.06
CA GLU A 35 4.78 9.16 8.00
C GLU A 35 4.61 10.61 8.42
N PHE A 36 5.14 10.98 9.58
CA PHE A 36 5.01 12.34 10.13
C PHE A 36 6.29 13.15 10.02
N ALA A 37 7.46 12.49 10.10
CA ALA A 37 8.75 13.13 10.00
C ALA A 37 9.80 12.25 9.31
N ARG A 38 10.81 12.90 8.73
CA ARG A 38 11.98 12.20 8.17
C ARG A 38 12.96 11.86 9.28
N VAL A 39 12.87 10.65 9.83
CA VAL A 39 13.71 10.14 10.92
C VAL A 39 14.74 9.10 10.49
N GLY A 40 14.97 8.94 9.18
CA GLY A 40 15.86 7.93 8.61
C GLY A 40 15.23 6.55 8.44
N ALA A 41 13.91 6.45 8.56
CA ALA A 41 13.20 5.18 8.48
C ALA A 41 13.32 4.51 7.10
N ALA A 42 13.30 5.28 6.01
CA ALA A 42 13.49 4.74 4.66
C ALA A 42 14.89 4.11 4.48
N GLN A 43 15.93 4.72 5.07
CA GLN A 43 17.28 4.14 5.08
C GLN A 43 17.33 2.86 5.91
N VAL A 44 16.67 2.83 7.06
CA VAL A 44 16.56 1.61 7.87
C VAL A 44 15.86 0.50 7.11
N ALA A 45 14.78 0.81 6.37
CA ALA A 45 14.09 -0.16 5.51
C ALA A 45 15.05 -0.78 4.48
N ALA A 46 15.82 0.05 3.81
CA ALA A 46 16.79 -0.40 2.81
C ALA A 46 17.92 -1.24 3.44
N GLU A 47 18.53 -0.77 4.53
CA GLU A 47 19.60 -1.46 5.27
C GLU A 47 19.15 -2.83 5.79
N MET A 48 17.95 -2.92 6.29
CA MET A 48 17.39 -4.15 6.85
C MET A 48 16.83 -5.09 5.77
N GLY A 49 16.86 -4.73 4.49
CA GLY A 49 16.27 -5.52 3.42
C GLY A 49 14.78 -5.75 3.63
N ALA A 50 14.08 -4.72 4.06
CA ALA A 50 12.64 -4.78 4.29
C ALA A 50 11.90 -5.05 2.97
N VAL A 51 10.88 -5.90 3.03
CA VAL A 51 10.03 -6.18 1.86
C VAL A 51 9.30 -4.92 1.43
N SER A 52 8.83 -4.12 2.40
CA SER A 52 8.18 -2.83 2.15
C SER A 52 8.55 -1.79 3.21
N ALA A 53 8.42 -0.53 2.79
CA ALA A 53 8.35 0.64 3.66
C ALA A 53 7.01 1.32 3.39
N ASP A 54 6.27 1.57 4.45
CA ASP A 54 4.88 1.98 4.39
C ASP A 54 4.74 3.48 4.75
N HIS A 55 3.73 4.19 4.21
CA HIS A 55 3.45 5.64 4.29
C HIS A 55 4.33 6.51 3.42
N LEU A 56 5.56 6.82 3.81
CA LEU A 56 6.54 7.58 3.03
C LEU A 56 6.05 8.99 2.62
N LEU A 57 5.34 9.69 3.55
CA LEU A 57 4.81 11.03 3.26
C LEU A 57 5.92 12.08 3.21
N VAL A 58 6.96 11.90 4.03
CA VAL A 58 8.09 12.85 4.16
C VAL A 58 9.35 12.22 3.58
N MET A 59 9.61 12.48 2.30
CA MET A 59 10.69 11.87 1.53
C MET A 59 11.59 12.91 0.89
N GLU A 60 12.88 12.60 0.85
CA GLU A 60 13.89 13.30 0.06
C GLU A 60 14.46 12.36 -1.04
N PRO A 61 15.16 12.88 -2.04
CA PRO A 61 15.72 12.06 -3.14
C PRO A 61 16.58 10.88 -2.64
N GLU A 62 17.35 11.08 -1.57
CA GLU A 62 18.23 10.04 -1.00
C GLU A 62 17.44 8.86 -0.42
N ASP A 63 16.23 9.12 0.10
CA ASP A 63 15.34 8.09 0.60
C ASP A 63 14.82 7.21 -0.56
N ILE A 64 14.45 7.86 -1.66
CA ILE A 64 13.99 7.18 -2.88
C ILE A 64 15.12 6.30 -3.46
N ASP A 65 16.33 6.85 -3.53
CA ASP A 65 17.50 6.10 -4.02
C ASP A 65 17.81 4.88 -3.13
N ALA A 66 17.71 5.02 -1.81
CA ALA A 66 17.92 3.92 -0.88
C ALA A 66 16.90 2.79 -1.10
N LEU A 67 15.62 3.10 -1.18
CA LEU A 67 14.56 2.12 -1.44
C LEU A 67 14.74 1.43 -2.80
N LYS A 68 15.10 2.20 -3.85
CA LYS A 68 15.38 1.66 -5.19
C LYS A 68 16.53 0.65 -5.16
N GLN A 69 17.67 0.99 -4.55
CA GLN A 69 18.85 0.14 -4.49
C GLN A 69 18.58 -1.15 -3.71
N ALA A 70 17.78 -1.08 -2.65
CA ALA A 70 17.40 -2.23 -1.85
C ALA A 70 16.30 -3.09 -2.49
N GLY A 71 15.57 -2.58 -3.49
CA GLY A 71 14.40 -3.24 -4.06
C GLY A 71 13.20 -3.25 -3.10
N THR A 72 13.20 -2.38 -2.09
CA THR A 72 12.10 -2.26 -1.12
C THR A 72 10.87 -1.64 -1.79
N ILE A 73 9.71 -2.25 -1.59
CA ILE A 73 8.44 -1.77 -2.15
C ILE A 73 7.92 -0.60 -1.30
N ALA A 74 7.58 0.51 -1.96
CA ALA A 74 6.92 1.64 -1.33
C ALA A 74 5.40 1.38 -1.25
N VAL A 75 4.87 1.10 -0.05
CA VAL A 75 3.43 0.93 0.16
C VAL A 75 2.83 2.27 0.57
N LEU A 76 2.04 2.87 -0.30
CA LEU A 76 1.46 4.18 -0.08
C LEU A 76 0.01 4.06 0.41
N LEU A 77 -0.34 4.89 1.36
CA LEU A 77 -1.55 4.79 2.18
C LEU A 77 -2.34 6.10 2.14
N PRO A 78 -2.93 6.47 0.97
CA PRO A 78 -3.53 7.80 0.78
C PRO A 78 -4.77 8.05 1.63
N GLY A 79 -5.33 7.03 2.27
CA GLY A 79 -6.44 7.17 3.21
C GLY A 79 -6.02 7.88 4.50
N THR A 80 -4.81 7.64 4.99
CA THR A 80 -4.28 8.25 6.22
C THR A 80 -4.17 9.77 6.12
N PRO A 81 -3.48 10.38 5.14
CA PRO A 81 -3.47 11.84 5.02
C PRO A 81 -4.85 12.43 4.77
N LEU A 82 -5.76 11.73 4.09
CA LEU A 82 -7.14 12.17 3.96
C LEU A 82 -7.86 12.21 5.32
N GLY A 83 -7.78 11.11 6.09
CA GLY A 83 -8.46 10.98 7.38
C GLY A 83 -7.94 11.97 8.43
N LEU A 84 -6.65 12.28 8.38
CA LEU A 84 -6.00 13.27 9.26
C LEU A 84 -6.12 14.71 8.75
N GLY A 85 -6.64 14.94 7.55
CA GLY A 85 -6.73 16.28 6.95
C GLY A 85 -5.37 16.89 6.62
N LEU A 86 -4.36 16.07 6.31
CA LEU A 86 -3.03 16.55 5.93
C LEU A 86 -3.08 17.18 4.53
N GLY A 87 -2.34 18.26 4.34
CA GLY A 87 -2.30 18.96 3.05
C GLY A 87 -1.35 18.37 2.02
N HIS A 88 -0.75 17.20 2.28
CA HIS A 88 0.25 16.56 1.42
C HIS A 88 0.10 15.04 1.41
N TYR A 89 0.66 14.42 0.37
CA TYR A 89 0.63 12.98 0.12
C TYR A 89 2.03 12.49 -0.24
N ALA A 90 2.25 11.18 -0.14
CA ALA A 90 3.51 10.56 -0.54
C ALA A 90 3.85 10.84 -2.02
N PRO A 91 5.13 11.02 -2.38
CA PRO A 91 5.55 11.44 -3.72
C PRO A 91 5.55 10.26 -4.72
N ALA A 92 4.37 9.66 -4.97
CA ALA A 92 4.23 8.47 -5.81
C ALA A 92 4.84 8.65 -7.21
N ARG A 93 4.67 9.84 -7.83
CA ARG A 93 5.23 10.10 -9.15
C ARG A 93 6.76 10.01 -9.15
N ALA A 94 7.42 10.62 -8.17
CA ALA A 94 8.88 10.57 -8.05
C ALA A 94 9.38 9.14 -7.78
N LEU A 95 8.69 8.37 -6.93
CA LEU A 95 9.01 6.96 -6.68
C LEU A 95 8.91 6.12 -7.97
N ILE A 96 7.81 6.25 -8.72
CA ILE A 96 7.60 5.51 -9.98
C ILE A 96 8.66 5.90 -11.02
N GLU A 97 8.93 7.18 -11.22
CA GLU A 97 9.92 7.68 -12.18
C GLU A 97 11.35 7.26 -11.82
N ALA A 98 11.64 7.14 -10.53
CA ALA A 98 12.90 6.58 -10.06
C ALA A 98 12.99 5.06 -10.28
N GLY A 99 11.88 4.36 -10.51
CA GLY A 99 11.82 2.92 -10.68
C GLY A 99 11.65 2.14 -9.37
N VAL A 100 11.20 2.78 -8.30
CA VAL A 100 10.79 2.11 -7.06
C VAL A 100 9.43 1.47 -7.28
N PRO A 101 9.23 0.17 -6.97
CA PRO A 101 7.92 -0.45 -7.03
C PRO A 101 6.97 0.19 -6.02
N VAL A 102 5.81 0.67 -6.49
CA VAL A 102 4.79 1.30 -5.65
C VAL A 102 3.61 0.37 -5.48
N ALA A 103 3.17 0.17 -4.25
CA ALA A 103 1.94 -0.52 -3.88
C ALA A 103 0.96 0.44 -3.19
N LEU A 104 -0.32 0.09 -3.16
CA LEU A 104 -1.37 0.82 -2.45
C LEU A 104 -2.07 -0.08 -1.44
N ALA A 105 -2.38 0.47 -0.27
CA ALA A 105 -3.20 -0.17 0.74
C ALA A 105 -4.14 0.84 1.41
N THR A 106 -5.07 0.35 2.21
CA THR A 106 -6.07 1.21 2.87
C THR A 106 -5.56 1.80 4.18
N ASP A 107 -4.65 1.10 4.85
CA ASP A 107 -4.30 1.41 6.23
C ASP A 107 -5.53 1.42 7.16
N CYS A 108 -6.45 0.47 6.95
CA CYS A 108 -7.71 0.42 7.69
C CYS A 108 -7.45 0.23 9.19
N ASN A 109 -7.62 1.31 9.94
CA ASN A 109 -7.45 1.35 11.38
C ASN A 109 -8.38 2.41 12.00
N PRO A 110 -8.73 2.30 13.29
CA PRO A 110 -9.66 3.24 13.94
C PRO A 110 -9.06 4.62 14.23
N GLY A 111 -7.73 4.79 14.12
CA GLY A 111 -7.03 6.03 14.48
C GLY A 111 -6.96 7.03 13.34
N THR A 112 -6.50 6.60 12.17
CA THR A 112 -6.14 7.50 11.08
C THR A 112 -6.92 7.26 9.78
N CYS A 113 -7.39 6.00 9.54
CA CYS A 113 -8.11 5.66 8.31
C CYS A 113 -9.17 4.58 8.57
N PRO A 114 -10.38 4.93 9.06
CA PRO A 114 -11.44 3.95 9.30
C PRO A 114 -12.16 3.55 7.99
N SER A 115 -11.39 3.10 6.98
CA SER A 115 -11.92 2.74 5.67
C SER A 115 -11.17 1.54 5.07
N GLU A 116 -11.93 0.51 4.69
CA GLU A 116 -11.46 -0.64 3.94
C GLU A 116 -11.63 -0.48 2.41
N ASN A 117 -12.04 0.72 1.94
CA ASN A 117 -12.36 0.95 0.54
C ASN A 117 -11.10 1.16 -0.33
N LEU A 118 -10.55 0.07 -0.88
CA LEU A 118 -9.37 0.13 -1.75
C LEU A 118 -9.64 0.87 -3.08
N ALA A 119 -10.89 0.87 -3.58
CA ALA A 119 -11.25 1.64 -4.78
C ALA A 119 -11.13 3.17 -4.52
N LEU A 120 -11.44 3.63 -3.31
CA LEU A 120 -11.18 5.00 -2.90
C LEU A 120 -9.67 5.31 -2.89
N MET A 121 -8.84 4.38 -2.44
CA MET A 121 -7.37 4.55 -2.46
C MET A 121 -6.83 4.72 -3.89
N ILE A 122 -7.37 3.97 -4.86
CA ILE A 122 -7.05 4.13 -6.29
C ILE A 122 -7.41 5.56 -6.77
N SER A 123 -8.58 6.06 -6.39
CA SER A 123 -9.03 7.42 -6.77
C SER A 123 -8.15 8.50 -6.14
N LEU A 124 -7.78 8.36 -4.88
CA LEU A 124 -6.86 9.27 -4.18
C LEU A 124 -5.46 9.24 -4.80
N ALA A 125 -4.94 8.06 -5.12
CA ALA A 125 -3.64 7.92 -5.77
C ALA A 125 -3.60 8.66 -7.12
N CYS A 126 -4.69 8.59 -7.89
CA CYS A 126 -4.79 9.31 -9.16
C CYS A 126 -4.93 10.82 -8.96
N SER A 127 -5.82 11.27 -8.08
CA SER A 127 -6.15 12.69 -7.90
C SER A 127 -5.11 13.46 -7.10
N GLN A 128 -4.52 12.86 -6.06
CA GLN A 128 -3.61 13.52 -5.13
C GLN A 128 -2.13 13.18 -5.37
N MET A 129 -1.84 11.97 -5.85
CA MET A 129 -0.46 11.49 -5.96
C MET A 129 0.02 11.38 -7.42
N LYS A 130 -0.77 11.88 -8.39
CA LYS A 130 -0.46 11.94 -9.83
C LYS A 130 -0.16 10.57 -10.46
N MET A 131 -0.76 9.52 -9.96
CA MET A 131 -0.70 8.21 -10.60
C MET A 131 -1.72 8.14 -11.74
N THR A 132 -1.38 7.43 -12.81
CA THR A 132 -2.38 7.05 -13.82
C THR A 132 -3.29 5.96 -13.28
N PRO A 133 -4.53 5.81 -13.80
CA PRO A 133 -5.42 4.72 -13.36
C PRO A 133 -4.81 3.33 -13.50
N ALA A 134 -4.01 3.10 -14.55
CA ALA A 134 -3.34 1.81 -14.75
C ALA A 134 -2.27 1.56 -13.68
N GLU A 135 -1.43 2.55 -13.38
CA GLU A 135 -0.44 2.46 -12.30
C GLU A 135 -1.09 2.21 -10.94
N ALA A 136 -2.18 2.92 -10.64
CA ALA A 136 -2.89 2.76 -9.36
C ALA A 136 -3.54 1.37 -9.22
N ILE A 137 -4.08 0.79 -10.31
CA ILE A 137 -4.62 -0.57 -10.30
C ILE A 137 -3.50 -1.60 -10.13
N VAL A 138 -2.38 -1.47 -10.85
CA VAL A 138 -1.20 -2.34 -10.68
C VAL A 138 -0.66 -2.24 -9.25
N ALA A 139 -0.59 -1.04 -8.70
CA ALA A 139 -0.17 -0.80 -7.32
C ALA A 139 -1.11 -1.46 -6.29
N ALA A 140 -2.44 -1.41 -6.52
CA ALA A 140 -3.45 -2.00 -5.64
C ALA A 140 -3.62 -3.53 -5.82
N THR A 141 -2.94 -4.15 -6.77
CA THR A 141 -3.10 -5.58 -7.08
C THR A 141 -1.76 -6.31 -7.01
N ILE A 142 -1.05 -6.45 -8.13
CA ILE A 142 0.17 -7.29 -8.17
C ILE A 142 1.31 -6.73 -7.31
N ASN A 143 1.52 -5.40 -7.26
CA ASN A 143 2.57 -4.84 -6.43
C ASN A 143 2.24 -4.99 -4.93
N SER A 144 0.97 -4.80 -4.54
CA SER A 144 0.51 -5.09 -3.17
C SER A 144 0.68 -6.57 -2.81
N ALA A 145 0.41 -7.48 -3.76
CA ALA A 145 0.66 -8.91 -3.54
C ALA A 145 2.16 -9.20 -3.34
N HIS A 146 3.05 -8.54 -4.09
CA HIS A 146 4.49 -8.64 -3.89
C HIS A 146 4.96 -8.08 -2.55
N SER A 147 4.37 -6.97 -2.07
CA SER A 147 4.72 -6.42 -0.74
C SER A 147 4.36 -7.35 0.42
N LEU A 148 3.53 -8.35 0.15
CA LEU A 148 3.14 -9.41 1.09
C LEU A 148 3.83 -10.76 0.78
N ASN A 149 4.79 -10.82 -0.13
CA ASN A 149 5.39 -12.05 -0.65
C ASN A 149 4.36 -13.04 -1.23
N ARG A 150 3.24 -12.54 -1.78
CA ARG A 150 2.14 -13.33 -2.35
C ARG A 150 1.98 -13.16 -3.86
N GLY A 151 2.85 -12.40 -4.53
CA GLY A 151 2.76 -12.13 -5.97
C GLY A 151 2.77 -13.37 -6.86
N HIS A 152 3.31 -14.50 -6.37
CA HIS A 152 3.26 -15.79 -7.04
C HIS A 152 1.90 -16.52 -6.92
N LEU A 153 1.04 -16.08 -5.98
CA LEU A 153 -0.26 -16.70 -5.70
C LEU A 153 -1.45 -15.86 -6.18
N VAL A 154 -1.36 -14.53 -6.03
CA VAL A 154 -2.47 -13.60 -6.28
C VAL A 154 -1.96 -12.29 -6.91
N GLY A 155 -2.88 -11.37 -7.21
CA GLY A 155 -2.58 -10.01 -7.67
C GLY A 155 -2.60 -9.85 -9.20
N SER A 156 -2.68 -10.94 -9.97
CA SER A 156 -2.86 -10.88 -11.43
C SER A 156 -3.67 -12.08 -11.92
N LEU A 157 -4.27 -11.94 -13.09
CA LEU A 157 -5.05 -12.98 -13.76
C LEU A 157 -4.11 -13.81 -14.65
N GLU A 158 -3.45 -14.80 -14.05
CA GLU A 158 -2.49 -15.67 -14.72
C GLU A 158 -2.79 -17.15 -14.42
N PRO A 159 -2.58 -18.06 -15.38
CA PRO A 159 -2.68 -19.49 -15.12
C PRO A 159 -1.77 -19.92 -13.97
N GLY A 160 -2.32 -20.70 -13.04
CA GLY A 160 -1.60 -21.18 -11.86
C GLY A 160 -1.77 -20.33 -10.61
N LYS A 161 -2.28 -19.10 -10.71
CA LYS A 161 -2.65 -18.28 -9.54
C LYS A 161 -4.06 -18.58 -9.04
N LEU A 162 -4.32 -18.19 -7.80
CA LEU A 162 -5.66 -18.28 -7.22
C LEU A 162 -6.62 -17.36 -7.99
N ALA A 163 -7.82 -17.86 -8.22
CA ALA A 163 -8.87 -17.11 -8.90
C ALA A 163 -9.59 -16.17 -7.92
N ASP A 164 -8.85 -15.18 -7.42
CA ASP A 164 -9.35 -14.06 -6.63
C ASP A 164 -9.65 -12.92 -7.60
N ILE A 165 -10.92 -12.76 -7.96
CA ILE A 165 -11.35 -11.92 -9.09
C ILE A 165 -12.50 -11.02 -8.64
N VAL A 166 -12.42 -9.75 -9.02
CA VAL A 166 -13.51 -8.79 -8.87
C VAL A 166 -14.02 -8.39 -10.23
N LEU A 167 -15.32 -8.52 -10.45
CA LEU A 167 -16.00 -7.95 -11.61
C LEU A 167 -16.60 -6.59 -11.20
N TRP A 168 -16.33 -5.59 -12.01
CA TRP A 168 -16.71 -4.21 -11.74
C TRP A 168 -17.85 -3.76 -12.69
N ASP A 169 -18.86 -3.10 -12.14
CA ASP A 169 -19.85 -2.35 -12.92
C ASP A 169 -19.20 -1.02 -13.36
N ALA A 170 -18.38 -1.14 -14.39
CA ALA A 170 -17.59 -0.03 -14.90
C ALA A 170 -17.31 -0.21 -16.40
N PRO A 171 -17.45 0.84 -17.24
CA PRO A 171 -17.24 0.73 -18.69
C PRO A 171 -15.77 0.45 -19.07
N ASN A 172 -14.82 0.78 -18.20
CA ASN A 172 -13.39 0.53 -18.38
C ASN A 172 -12.63 0.79 -17.06
N HIS A 173 -11.35 0.41 -17.01
CA HIS A 173 -10.50 0.54 -15.83
C HIS A 173 -10.33 1.97 -15.31
N LYS A 174 -10.42 3.00 -16.18
CA LYS A 174 -10.29 4.40 -15.77
C LYS A 174 -11.46 4.85 -14.89
N HIS A 175 -12.60 4.19 -15.02
CA HIS A 175 -13.81 4.52 -14.28
C HIS A 175 -13.64 4.29 -12.77
N LEU A 176 -12.82 3.32 -12.37
CA LEU A 176 -12.50 3.07 -10.95
C LEU A 176 -11.81 4.26 -10.27
N ALA A 177 -10.98 4.99 -11.01
CA ALA A 177 -10.33 6.19 -10.49
C ALA A 177 -11.25 7.43 -10.53
N TYR A 178 -12.18 7.46 -11.50
CA TYR A 178 -13.05 8.61 -11.75
C TYR A 178 -14.28 8.63 -10.84
N HIS A 179 -15.00 7.51 -10.73
CA HIS A 179 -16.26 7.41 -9.99
C HIS A 179 -15.99 6.97 -8.54
N PHE A 180 -15.42 7.90 -7.77
CA PHE A 180 -15.00 7.66 -6.39
C PHE A 180 -16.18 7.66 -5.39
N GLY A 181 -15.96 7.03 -4.23
CA GLY A 181 -16.90 7.07 -3.10
C GLY A 181 -18.06 6.07 -3.20
N VAL A 182 -18.17 5.31 -4.29
CA VAL A 182 -19.18 4.27 -4.48
C VAL A 182 -18.54 2.90 -4.62
N ASN A 183 -19.25 1.85 -4.24
CA ASN A 183 -18.78 0.48 -4.45
C ASN A 183 -19.28 -0.03 -5.80
N LEU A 184 -18.37 -0.10 -6.77
CA LEU A 184 -18.63 -0.60 -8.12
C LEU A 184 -18.42 -2.12 -8.27
N ALA A 185 -18.03 -2.84 -7.21
CA ALA A 185 -17.83 -4.28 -7.28
C ALA A 185 -19.18 -4.99 -7.44
N GLU A 186 -19.42 -5.58 -8.61
CA GLU A 186 -20.64 -6.33 -8.94
C GLU A 186 -20.55 -7.77 -8.42
N MET A 187 -19.45 -8.45 -8.68
CA MET A 187 -19.19 -9.82 -8.22
C MET A 187 -17.77 -9.97 -7.70
N VAL A 188 -17.62 -10.76 -6.65
CA VAL A 188 -16.31 -11.10 -6.08
C VAL A 188 -16.17 -12.62 -6.02
N PHE A 189 -15.02 -13.11 -6.44
CA PHE A 189 -14.63 -14.51 -6.35
C PHE A 189 -13.38 -14.63 -5.49
N VAL A 190 -13.34 -15.62 -4.61
CA VAL A 190 -12.16 -15.97 -3.82
C VAL A 190 -11.88 -17.46 -4.03
N GLY A 191 -10.69 -17.77 -4.50
CA GLY A 191 -10.32 -19.14 -4.88
C GLY A 191 -11.28 -19.75 -5.91
N GLY A 192 -11.80 -18.95 -6.83
CA GLY A 192 -12.76 -19.35 -7.86
C GLY A 192 -14.22 -19.51 -7.38
N LYS A 193 -14.50 -19.27 -6.10
CA LYS A 193 -15.85 -19.36 -5.54
C LYS A 193 -16.47 -17.97 -5.43
N LYS A 194 -17.65 -17.79 -6.02
CA LYS A 194 -18.41 -16.55 -5.89
C LYS A 194 -18.79 -16.32 -4.43
N LEU A 195 -18.45 -15.13 -3.91
CA LEU A 195 -18.94 -14.68 -2.61
C LEU A 195 -20.40 -14.23 -2.73
N ASN A 196 -21.26 -14.80 -1.91
CA ASN A 196 -22.63 -14.31 -1.78
C ASN A 196 -22.58 -13.07 -0.87
N ARG A 197 -23.01 -11.91 -1.37
CA ARG A 197 -23.26 -10.74 -0.54
C ARG A 197 -24.30 -11.11 0.53
N ARG A 198 -23.89 -11.26 1.78
CA ARG A 198 -24.80 -11.09 2.91
C ARG A 198 -24.84 -9.60 3.21
N TYR A 199 -25.55 -8.82 2.41
CA TYR A 199 -26.06 -7.55 2.90
C TYR A 199 -27.18 -7.90 3.88
N THR A 200 -26.93 -7.76 5.15
CA THR A 200 -28.00 -7.46 6.08
C THR A 200 -28.45 -6.05 5.70
N ASP A 201 -29.62 -5.95 5.07
CA ASP A 201 -30.38 -4.72 4.97
C ASP A 201 -30.71 -4.25 6.39
N THR A 202 -29.77 -3.61 7.04
CA THR A 202 -30.10 -2.71 8.16
C THR A 202 -30.35 -1.37 7.49
N GLN A 203 -31.60 -1.16 7.10
CA GLN A 203 -32.17 0.16 6.93
C GLN A 203 -31.96 0.92 8.23
N VAL A 204 -31.17 2.01 8.18
CA VAL A 204 -31.24 3.08 9.15
C VAL A 204 -32.17 4.14 8.62
#